data_49f607156861e88da0bb6b6b23ed3069
#
_entry.id   49f607156861e88da0bb6b6b23ed3069
#
_cell.length_a   1.000
_cell.length_b   1.000
_cell.length_c   1.000
_cell.angle_alpha   90.00
_cell.angle_beta   90.00
_cell.angle_gamma   90.00
#
_symmetry.space_group_name_H-M   'P 1'
#
loop_
_entity.id
_entity.type
_entity.pdbx_description
1 polymer ?
#
loop_
_entity_poly.entity_id
_entity_poly.type
_entity_poly.pdbx_seq_one_letter_code
_entity_poly.pdbx_strand_id
1 'polypeptide(L)'
;NTVNVAITDFEALSISGDGVTINWGDGKSNLANDLTDIDHSIYANTGIKAIEVVSPKDDVSIINFGWSGNGSLGGTIDITEYDNLTEFYCNGHGVENFIDTNPTGKTALDRIELKGNALSSFPDTSNYPVLKRLYLQDSTVSLGAIPDNLPDSLIQLQLGNSGITGQIPRGSNDERRLPPNLAQFSVRGSSNLSGTVLNSDFSDNANGLILYGCNFSGSIPSLRFGNTSQRLAKFYGQNNSFTSIADPFVVYAPSNPSATDIGLEDFRIHGNNIPKDDIIRALLAFYIAYVVDNKTTQTSGTIRMNGNGNSIGDNELIDSNASLNDPTFDVSVGEAKTALVIRGFDTILL
;
A
#
# COMPACT_ATOMS: atom_id res chain seq x y z
N ASN A 1 -15.29 -7.29 28.07
CA ASN A 1 -15.74 -6.79 26.75
C ASN A 1 -16.04 -7.97 25.85
N THR A 2 -17.21 -7.97 25.31
CA THR A 2 -17.73 -9.06 24.51
C THR A 2 -17.53 -8.73 23.06
N VAL A 3 -16.67 -9.45 22.38
CA VAL A 3 -16.65 -9.44 20.91
C VAL A 3 -17.84 -10.26 20.44
N ASN A 4 -18.89 -9.60 19.95
CA ASN A 4 -20.02 -10.28 19.38
C ASN A 4 -19.67 -10.80 18.01
N VAL A 5 -19.52 -12.09 17.89
CA VAL A 5 -19.05 -12.75 16.69
C VAL A 5 -20.09 -13.75 16.22
N ALA A 6 -20.51 -13.64 14.95
CA ALA A 6 -21.23 -14.71 14.29
C ALA A 6 -20.19 -15.71 13.75
N ILE A 7 -19.98 -16.80 14.47
CA ILE A 7 -19.02 -17.84 14.05
C ILE A 7 -19.77 -18.86 13.21
N THR A 8 -19.41 -18.95 11.94
CA THR A 8 -19.82 -20.08 11.09
C THR A 8 -18.65 -21.04 10.83
N ASP A 9 -17.42 -20.55 10.75
CA ASP A 9 -16.20 -21.36 10.62
C ASP A 9 -14.99 -20.50 10.97
N PHE A 10 -14.22 -20.88 11.99
CA PHE A 10 -12.91 -20.31 12.31
C PHE A 10 -11.81 -21.23 11.81
N GLU A 11 -10.85 -20.74 11.06
CA GLU A 11 -9.70 -21.54 10.64
C GLU A 11 -8.54 -21.50 11.66
N ALA A 12 -8.31 -20.38 12.33
CA ALA A 12 -7.33 -20.29 13.41
C ALA A 12 -7.50 -18.99 14.23
N LEU A 13 -7.39 -19.07 15.54
CA LEU A 13 -7.23 -17.95 16.45
C LEU A 13 -5.93 -18.11 17.23
N SER A 14 -5.08 -17.11 17.20
CA SER A 14 -3.85 -17.06 17.98
C SER A 14 -3.85 -15.80 18.84
N ILE A 15 -3.68 -15.96 20.14
CA ILE A 15 -3.58 -14.87 21.10
C ILE A 15 -2.35 -15.11 21.95
N SER A 16 -1.40 -14.18 21.94
CA SER A 16 -0.19 -14.27 22.78
C SER A 16 -0.36 -13.41 24.04
N GLY A 17 -0.15 -14.02 25.18
CA GLY A 17 -0.23 -13.41 26.50
C GLY A 17 -0.25 -14.45 27.63
N ASP A 18 0.27 -14.11 28.81
CA ASP A 18 0.27 -15.01 29.95
C ASP A 18 -1.12 -15.12 30.58
N GLY A 19 -1.58 -16.36 30.83
CA GLY A 19 -2.82 -16.64 31.54
C GLY A 19 -4.11 -16.31 30.77
N VAL A 20 -4.07 -16.25 29.45
CA VAL A 20 -5.24 -15.91 28.61
C VAL A 20 -6.32 -16.98 28.74
N THR A 21 -7.51 -16.56 29.11
CA THR A 21 -8.73 -17.39 29.10
C THR A 21 -9.66 -16.89 28.02
N ILE A 22 -10.15 -17.79 27.16
CA ILE A 22 -11.15 -17.48 26.16
C ILE A 22 -12.48 -18.12 26.57
N ASN A 23 -13.51 -17.31 26.67
CA ASN A 23 -14.89 -17.74 26.82
C ASN A 23 -15.55 -17.73 25.43
N TRP A 24 -15.94 -18.88 24.93
CA TRP A 24 -16.49 -19.05 23.60
C TRP A 24 -17.97 -18.69 23.48
N GLY A 25 -18.60 -18.26 24.56
CA GLY A 25 -20.01 -17.90 24.57
C GLY A 25 -20.98 -19.08 24.50
N ASP A 26 -20.48 -20.31 24.57
CA ASP A 26 -21.25 -21.57 24.62
C ASP A 26 -21.24 -22.19 26.02
N GLY A 27 -20.72 -21.47 27.02
CA GLY A 27 -20.54 -21.92 28.38
C GLY A 27 -19.24 -22.71 28.63
N LYS A 28 -18.34 -22.77 27.64
CA LYS A 28 -17.01 -23.35 27.77
C LYS A 28 -15.96 -22.27 27.80
N SER A 29 -14.93 -22.50 28.59
CA SER A 29 -13.73 -21.65 28.64
C SER A 29 -12.48 -22.52 28.57
N ASN A 30 -11.48 -22.09 27.83
CA ASN A 30 -10.19 -22.72 27.79
C ASN A 30 -9.14 -21.79 28.38
N LEU A 31 -8.30 -22.35 29.26
CA LEU A 31 -7.08 -21.71 29.72
C LEU A 31 -5.98 -22.08 28.75
N ALA A 32 -5.27 -21.07 28.23
CA ALA A 32 -4.14 -21.32 27.37
C ALA A 32 -3.01 -20.33 27.66
N ASN A 33 -1.84 -20.87 27.89
CA ASN A 33 -0.60 -20.10 27.80
C ASN A 33 -0.16 -20.14 26.34
N ASP A 34 -0.06 -18.98 25.67
CA ASP A 34 0.30 -18.87 24.25
C ASP A 34 -0.56 -19.78 23.34
N LEU A 35 -1.79 -19.36 23.11
CA LEU A 35 -2.71 -20.05 22.20
C LEU A 35 -2.22 -19.90 20.77
N THR A 36 -1.50 -20.88 20.27
CA THR A 36 -1.24 -21.07 18.86
C THR A 36 -2.26 -22.06 18.30
N ASP A 37 -3.03 -21.61 17.28
CA ASP A 37 -3.94 -22.45 16.48
C ASP A 37 -4.97 -23.28 17.28
N ILE A 38 -6.09 -22.65 17.64
CA ILE A 38 -7.23 -23.37 18.21
C ILE A 38 -8.08 -23.92 17.06
N ASP A 39 -8.23 -25.24 17.02
CA ASP A 39 -9.17 -25.90 16.08
C ASP A 39 -10.62 -25.65 16.52
N HIS A 40 -11.31 -24.79 15.78
CA HIS A 40 -12.69 -24.40 16.03
C HIS A 40 -13.74 -25.35 15.45
N SER A 41 -13.34 -26.38 14.73
CA SER A 41 -14.27 -27.38 14.15
C SER A 41 -15.15 -28.07 15.20
N ILE A 42 -14.68 -28.09 16.45
CA ILE A 42 -15.41 -28.65 17.61
C ILE A 42 -16.51 -27.72 18.14
N TYR A 43 -16.56 -26.45 17.71
CA TYR A 43 -17.55 -25.45 18.16
C TYR A 43 -18.57 -25.09 17.09
N ALA A 44 -18.68 -25.89 16.03
CA ALA A 44 -19.62 -25.71 14.93
C ALA A 44 -21.09 -25.82 15.41
N ASN A 45 -21.54 -24.80 16.11
CA ASN A 45 -22.94 -24.59 16.39
C ASN A 45 -23.39 -23.25 15.81
N THR A 46 -24.37 -23.32 14.94
CA THR A 46 -25.01 -22.20 14.28
C THR A 46 -25.59 -21.20 15.28
N GLY A 47 -25.04 -19.99 15.28
CA GLY A 47 -25.57 -18.87 16.07
C GLY A 47 -24.51 -17.79 16.35
N ILE A 48 -24.98 -16.59 16.63
CA ILE A 48 -24.12 -15.49 17.08
C ILE A 48 -23.62 -15.83 18.49
N LYS A 49 -22.30 -15.87 18.65
CA LYS A 49 -21.67 -16.10 19.96
C LYS A 49 -20.75 -14.91 20.29
N ALA A 50 -20.79 -14.53 21.55
CA ALA A 50 -19.86 -13.56 22.07
C ALA A 50 -18.59 -14.30 22.52
N ILE A 51 -17.47 -14.01 21.86
CA ILE A 51 -16.17 -14.47 22.34
C ILE A 51 -15.63 -13.42 23.29
N GLU A 52 -15.34 -13.81 24.51
CA GLU A 52 -14.73 -12.95 25.51
C GLU A 52 -13.33 -13.46 25.83
N VAL A 53 -12.32 -12.62 25.62
CA VAL A 53 -10.98 -12.85 26.13
C VAL A 53 -10.96 -12.38 27.58
N VAL A 54 -10.96 -13.32 28.51
CA VAL A 54 -10.99 -13.09 29.97
C VAL A 54 -9.58 -13.27 30.53
N SER A 55 -8.66 -12.42 30.17
CA SER A 55 -7.30 -12.44 30.70
C SER A 55 -7.02 -11.17 31.47
N PRO A 56 -5.95 -11.08 32.27
CA PRO A 56 -5.33 -9.79 32.52
C PRO A 56 -5.03 -9.18 31.15
N LYS A 57 -5.89 -8.24 30.72
CA LYS A 57 -5.86 -7.69 29.35
C LYS A 57 -4.58 -6.96 29.04
N ASP A 58 -3.87 -6.53 30.10
CA ASP A 58 -2.55 -5.92 30.03
C ASP A 58 -1.44 -6.88 29.59
N ASP A 59 -1.67 -8.20 29.62
CA ASP A 59 -0.68 -9.19 29.20
C ASP A 59 -0.83 -9.59 27.73
N VAL A 60 -1.91 -9.17 27.06
CA VAL A 60 -2.15 -9.51 25.65
C VAL A 60 -1.33 -8.63 24.74
N SER A 61 -0.39 -9.21 24.00
CA SER A 61 0.48 -8.49 23.07
C SER A 61 0.10 -8.69 21.58
N ILE A 62 -0.45 -9.84 21.22
CA ILE A 62 -0.84 -10.15 19.83
C ILE A 62 -2.23 -10.79 19.82
N ILE A 63 -3.10 -10.31 18.93
CA ILE A 63 -4.38 -10.94 18.60
C ILE A 63 -4.40 -11.22 17.10
N ASN A 64 -4.56 -12.49 16.73
CA ASN A 64 -4.64 -12.92 15.35
C ASN A 64 -5.83 -13.88 15.15
N PHE A 65 -6.84 -13.45 14.39
CA PHE A 65 -8.00 -14.26 14.06
C PHE A 65 -7.81 -15.14 12.81
N GLY A 66 -6.58 -15.25 12.29
CA GLY A 66 -6.31 -15.98 11.07
C GLY A 66 -6.90 -15.30 9.83
N TRP A 67 -6.94 -16.03 8.72
CA TRP A 67 -7.59 -15.60 7.48
C TRP A 67 -8.85 -16.44 7.27
N SER A 68 -10.01 -15.79 7.16
CA SER A 68 -11.25 -16.45 6.74
C SER A 68 -11.68 -15.90 5.38
N GLY A 69 -11.70 -16.75 4.37
CA GLY A 69 -12.23 -16.41 3.04
C GLY A 69 -13.75 -16.22 3.01
N ASN A 70 -14.46 -16.58 4.08
CA ASN A 70 -15.92 -16.69 4.11
C ASN A 70 -16.63 -15.75 5.10
N GLY A 71 -15.93 -14.74 5.65
CA GLY A 71 -16.56 -13.75 6.50
C GLY A 71 -17.18 -14.32 7.78
N SER A 72 -16.43 -15.07 8.55
CA SER A 72 -16.94 -15.77 9.74
C SER A 72 -17.12 -14.87 10.98
N LEU A 73 -16.52 -13.68 10.99
CA LEU A 73 -16.75 -12.65 12.01
C LEU A 73 -17.50 -11.49 11.37
N GLY A 74 -18.53 -10.99 12.03
CA GLY A 74 -19.23 -9.77 11.63
C GLY A 74 -19.25 -8.76 12.79
N GLY A 75 -19.75 -7.55 12.53
CA GLY A 75 -20.02 -6.57 13.57
C GLY A 75 -18.78 -5.81 14.04
N THR A 76 -18.61 -5.66 15.36
CA THR A 76 -17.65 -4.74 15.96
C THR A 76 -16.53 -5.45 16.70
N ILE A 77 -15.30 -5.08 16.39
CA ILE A 77 -14.11 -5.41 17.18
C ILE A 77 -13.78 -4.21 18.08
N ASP A 78 -13.65 -4.46 19.37
CA ASP A 78 -13.28 -3.47 20.37
C ASP A 78 -11.97 -3.89 21.05
N ILE A 79 -10.91 -3.11 20.84
CA ILE A 79 -9.60 -3.35 21.44
C ILE A 79 -9.28 -2.42 22.62
N THR A 80 -10.26 -1.66 23.11
CA THR A 80 -10.06 -0.60 24.10
C THR A 80 -9.25 -1.04 25.32
N GLU A 81 -9.48 -2.25 25.82
CA GLU A 81 -8.87 -2.73 27.07
C GLU A 81 -7.53 -3.45 26.92
N TYR A 82 -6.97 -3.52 25.69
CA TYR A 82 -5.70 -4.24 25.44
C TYR A 82 -4.54 -3.25 25.31
N ASP A 83 -4.08 -2.66 26.43
CA ASP A 83 -3.13 -1.54 26.43
C ASP A 83 -1.73 -1.92 25.91
N ASN A 84 -1.30 -3.17 26.10
CA ASN A 84 0.00 -3.67 25.66
C ASN A 84 -0.04 -4.37 24.29
N LEU A 85 -1.16 -4.25 23.56
CA LEU A 85 -1.29 -4.82 22.22
C LEU A 85 -0.24 -4.22 21.27
N THR A 86 0.56 -5.08 20.64
CA THR A 86 1.60 -4.72 19.67
C THR A 86 1.16 -4.98 18.24
N GLU A 87 0.39 -6.03 18.01
CA GLU A 87 -0.07 -6.43 16.69
C GLU A 87 -1.52 -6.95 16.72
N PHE A 88 -2.31 -6.54 15.73
CA PHE A 88 -3.69 -7.00 15.56
C PHE A 88 -3.94 -7.46 14.13
N TYR A 89 -4.48 -8.67 13.98
CA TYR A 89 -4.81 -9.29 12.69
C TYR A 89 -6.22 -9.83 12.70
N CYS A 90 -7.04 -9.37 11.76
CA CYS A 90 -8.39 -9.89 11.53
C CYS A 90 -8.75 -9.73 10.05
N ASN A 91 -8.33 -10.68 9.22
CA ASN A 91 -8.44 -10.58 7.77
C ASN A 91 -9.55 -11.46 7.21
N GLY A 92 -10.46 -10.88 6.40
CA GLY A 92 -11.50 -11.63 5.68
C GLY A 92 -12.68 -12.05 6.54
N HIS A 93 -12.95 -11.40 7.65
CA HIS A 93 -13.96 -11.82 8.63
C HIS A 93 -15.29 -11.06 8.56
N GLY A 94 -15.44 -10.08 7.65
CA GLY A 94 -16.67 -9.30 7.55
C GLY A 94 -16.86 -8.28 8.69
N VAL A 95 -15.80 -7.90 9.39
CA VAL A 95 -15.84 -6.88 10.46
C VAL A 95 -16.32 -5.56 9.90
N GLU A 96 -17.30 -4.95 10.57
CA GLU A 96 -17.93 -3.70 10.17
C GLU A 96 -17.34 -2.49 10.89
N ASN A 97 -16.91 -2.67 12.15
CA ASN A 97 -16.37 -1.59 12.97
C ASN A 97 -15.14 -2.07 13.74
N PHE A 98 -14.15 -1.19 13.84
CA PHE A 98 -12.96 -1.37 14.68
C PHE A 98 -12.88 -0.19 15.65
N ILE A 99 -12.93 -0.46 16.94
CA ILE A 99 -13.09 0.54 17.99
C ILE A 99 -11.94 0.46 18.98
N ASP A 100 -11.41 1.62 19.33
CA ASP A 100 -10.59 1.86 20.49
C ASP A 100 -11.00 3.20 21.13
N THR A 101 -11.59 3.15 22.29
CA THR A 101 -11.99 4.35 23.04
C THR A 101 -11.00 4.72 24.14
N ASN A 102 -9.84 4.05 24.19
CA ASN A 102 -8.81 4.36 25.17
C ASN A 102 -8.22 5.77 24.92
N PRO A 103 -8.42 6.73 25.82
CA PRO A 103 -7.95 8.10 25.61
C PRO A 103 -6.42 8.23 25.64
N THR A 104 -5.70 7.26 26.18
CA THR A 104 -4.23 7.23 26.19
C THR A 104 -3.65 6.59 24.95
N GLY A 105 -4.50 5.94 24.13
CA GLY A 105 -4.12 5.25 22.92
C GLY A 105 -3.33 3.95 23.18
N LYS A 106 -2.88 3.36 22.09
CA LYS A 106 -2.07 2.12 22.10
C LYS A 106 -0.59 2.45 21.88
N THR A 107 0.15 2.63 22.96
CA THR A 107 1.56 3.07 22.91
C THR A 107 2.53 2.00 22.39
N ALA A 108 2.08 0.75 22.26
CA ALA A 108 2.87 -0.37 21.76
C ALA A 108 2.40 -0.91 20.38
N LEU A 109 1.23 -0.49 19.88
CA LEU A 109 0.61 -1.05 18.68
C LEU A 109 1.36 -0.63 17.40
N ASP A 110 2.13 -1.57 16.85
CA ASP A 110 2.96 -1.40 15.65
C ASP A 110 2.20 -1.75 14.36
N ARG A 111 1.23 -2.68 14.41
CA ARG A 111 0.60 -3.26 13.22
C ARG A 111 -0.88 -3.55 13.39
N ILE A 112 -1.67 -3.12 12.39
CA ILE A 112 -3.09 -3.48 12.24
C ILE A 112 -3.31 -4.05 10.85
N GLU A 113 -3.90 -5.24 10.76
CA GLU A 113 -4.38 -5.85 9.53
C GLU A 113 -5.86 -6.18 9.60
N LEU A 114 -6.64 -5.51 8.76
CA LEU A 114 -8.09 -5.66 8.64
C LEU A 114 -8.51 -5.86 7.17
N LYS A 115 -7.70 -6.58 6.40
CA LYS A 115 -7.91 -6.81 4.96
C LYS A 115 -9.20 -7.60 4.72
N GLY A 116 -9.90 -7.29 3.61
CA GLY A 116 -11.07 -8.07 3.20
C GLY A 116 -12.26 -8.00 4.15
N ASN A 117 -12.38 -6.96 4.96
CA ASN A 117 -13.50 -6.74 5.87
C ASN A 117 -14.56 -5.81 5.28
N ALA A 118 -15.63 -5.56 6.03
CA ALA A 118 -16.75 -4.71 5.67
C ALA A 118 -16.75 -3.40 6.49
N LEU A 119 -15.56 -2.85 6.80
CA LEU A 119 -15.43 -1.66 7.63
C LEU A 119 -16.26 -0.51 7.06
N SER A 120 -17.14 0.06 7.89
CA SER A 120 -18.04 1.16 7.53
C SER A 120 -17.34 2.52 7.47
N SER A 121 -16.14 2.63 8.04
CA SER A 121 -15.30 3.82 8.05
C SER A 121 -13.84 3.49 8.27
N PHE A 122 -12.99 4.47 8.01
CA PHE A 122 -11.58 4.38 8.36
C PHE A 122 -11.42 4.28 9.88
N PRO A 123 -10.60 3.34 10.41
CA PRO A 123 -10.34 3.27 11.85
C PRO A 123 -9.66 4.54 12.37
N ASP A 124 -10.06 5.04 13.52
CA ASP A 124 -9.33 6.14 14.17
C ASP A 124 -8.01 5.61 14.74
N THR A 125 -6.92 6.03 14.12
CA THR A 125 -5.56 5.65 14.52
C THR A 125 -4.74 6.82 15.06
N SER A 126 -5.36 7.97 15.31
CA SER A 126 -4.70 9.21 15.77
C SER A 126 -3.94 9.04 17.08
N ASN A 127 -4.40 8.11 17.92
CA ASN A 127 -3.82 7.80 19.23
C ASN A 127 -2.81 6.65 19.23
N TYR A 128 -2.30 6.21 18.05
CA TYR A 128 -1.34 5.11 17.94
C TYR A 128 0.05 5.61 17.53
N PRO A 129 0.82 6.20 18.45
CA PRO A 129 2.04 6.95 18.13
C PRO A 129 3.17 6.11 17.54
N VAL A 130 3.10 4.78 17.64
CA VAL A 130 4.13 3.87 17.14
C VAL A 130 3.65 2.98 15.98
N LEU A 131 2.42 3.17 15.51
CA LEU A 131 1.84 2.35 14.43
C LEU A 131 2.63 2.54 13.13
N LYS A 132 3.23 1.46 12.64
CA LYS A 132 4.04 1.46 11.41
C LYS A 132 3.31 0.86 10.21
N ARG A 133 2.36 -0.04 10.43
CA ARG A 133 1.69 -0.79 9.36
C ARG A 133 0.19 -0.79 9.55
N LEU A 134 -0.52 -0.26 8.55
CA LEU A 134 -1.98 -0.24 8.50
C LEU A 134 -2.45 -0.83 7.16
N TYR A 135 -3.10 -1.99 7.21
CA TYR A 135 -3.55 -2.74 6.05
C TYR A 135 -5.07 -2.91 6.07
N LEU A 136 -5.76 -2.16 5.20
CA LEU A 136 -7.21 -2.10 5.07
C LEU A 136 -7.69 -2.46 3.65
N GLN A 137 -6.81 -3.03 2.82
CA GLN A 137 -7.15 -3.33 1.43
C GLN A 137 -8.24 -4.39 1.29
N ASP A 138 -8.87 -4.39 0.12
CA ASP A 138 -9.90 -5.34 -0.29
C ASP A 138 -11.16 -5.26 0.61
N SER A 139 -11.46 -4.07 1.16
CA SER A 139 -12.69 -3.83 1.92
C SER A 139 -13.92 -3.97 1.02
N THR A 140 -14.95 -4.67 1.50
CA THR A 140 -16.20 -4.87 0.75
C THR A 140 -17.12 -3.64 0.79
N VAL A 141 -16.84 -2.69 1.66
CA VAL A 141 -17.55 -1.41 1.81
C VAL A 141 -16.55 -0.26 1.64
N SER A 142 -17.03 0.89 1.18
CA SER A 142 -16.19 2.07 1.01
C SER A 142 -15.73 2.64 2.35
N LEU A 143 -14.41 2.80 2.52
CA LEU A 143 -13.81 3.43 3.70
C LEU A 143 -13.95 4.97 3.69
N GLY A 144 -14.36 5.55 2.56
CA GLY A 144 -14.44 7.02 2.41
C GLY A 144 -13.08 7.67 2.12
N ALA A 145 -12.89 8.90 2.59
CA ALA A 145 -11.66 9.64 2.35
C ALA A 145 -10.51 9.17 3.26
N ILE A 146 -9.27 9.31 2.78
CA ILE A 146 -8.09 9.10 3.62
C ILE A 146 -8.05 10.21 4.68
N PRO A 147 -7.94 9.88 5.98
CA PRO A 147 -7.81 10.88 7.03
C PRO A 147 -6.51 11.69 6.91
N ASP A 148 -6.53 12.93 7.36
CA ASP A 148 -5.37 13.82 7.40
C ASP A 148 -4.59 13.78 8.74
N ASN A 149 -5.05 12.95 9.69
CA ASN A 149 -4.48 12.78 11.03
C ASN A 149 -3.90 11.37 11.26
N LEU A 150 -3.42 10.73 10.21
CA LEU A 150 -2.73 9.44 10.33
C LEU A 150 -1.44 9.58 11.16
N PRO A 151 -1.05 8.54 11.93
CA PRO A 151 0.16 8.59 12.75
C PRO A 151 1.43 8.86 11.94
N ASP A 152 2.27 9.77 12.40
CA ASP A 152 3.55 10.12 11.77
C ASP A 152 4.54 8.93 11.69
N SER A 153 4.34 7.93 12.54
CA SER A 153 5.13 6.69 12.58
C SER A 153 4.85 5.73 11.43
N LEU A 154 3.77 5.93 10.66
CA LEU A 154 3.39 5.02 9.58
C LEU A 154 4.46 4.94 8.50
N ILE A 155 4.85 3.68 8.20
CA ILE A 155 5.78 3.31 7.14
C ILE A 155 5.05 2.66 5.97
N GLN A 156 3.96 1.93 6.24
CA GLN A 156 3.18 1.22 5.24
C GLN A 156 1.69 1.46 5.40
N LEU A 157 1.04 1.94 4.33
CA LEU A 157 -0.40 2.16 4.24
C LEU A 157 -0.95 1.46 3.00
N GLN A 158 -1.77 0.42 3.21
CA GLN A 158 -2.34 -0.40 2.15
C GLN A 158 -3.87 -0.27 2.14
N LEU A 159 -4.40 0.42 1.13
CA LEU A 159 -5.81 0.77 0.97
C LEU A 159 -6.40 0.29 -0.37
N GLY A 160 -5.71 -0.60 -1.08
CA GLY A 160 -6.15 -1.03 -2.41
C GLY A 160 -7.52 -1.71 -2.37
N ASN A 161 -8.38 -1.43 -3.37
CA ASN A 161 -9.74 -1.98 -3.49
C ASN A 161 -10.64 -1.73 -2.25
N SER A 162 -10.44 -0.63 -1.53
CA SER A 162 -11.22 -0.31 -0.31
C SER A 162 -12.22 0.82 -0.51
N GLY A 163 -12.55 1.13 -1.77
CA GLY A 163 -13.52 2.16 -2.08
C GLY A 163 -13.12 3.56 -1.56
N ILE A 164 -11.83 3.83 -1.48
CA ILE A 164 -11.33 5.16 -1.09
C ILE A 164 -11.84 6.22 -2.06
N THR A 165 -12.25 7.37 -1.51
CA THR A 165 -12.84 8.48 -2.26
C THR A 165 -12.06 9.78 -2.05
N GLY A 166 -12.39 10.79 -2.84
CA GLY A 166 -11.81 12.13 -2.70
C GLY A 166 -10.45 12.26 -3.37
N GLN A 167 -9.49 12.80 -2.65
CA GLN A 167 -8.12 13.07 -3.12
C GLN A 167 -7.09 12.61 -2.08
N ILE A 168 -5.81 12.57 -2.47
CA ILE A 168 -4.71 12.47 -1.50
C ILE A 168 -4.81 13.68 -0.55
N PRO A 169 -4.82 13.49 0.77
CA PRO A 169 -5.02 14.59 1.72
C PRO A 169 -3.88 15.60 1.68
N ARG A 170 -4.25 16.89 1.59
CA ARG A 170 -3.32 18.03 1.57
C ARG A 170 -3.85 19.18 2.43
N GLY A 171 -2.94 19.98 2.95
CA GLY A 171 -3.27 21.27 3.57
C GLY A 171 -3.65 22.34 2.53
N SER A 172 -3.97 23.53 2.98
CA SER A 172 -4.46 24.64 2.15
C SER A 172 -3.45 25.15 1.11
N ASN A 173 -2.16 24.86 1.30
CA ASN A 173 -1.05 25.26 0.41
C ASN A 173 -0.38 24.04 -0.23
N ASP A 174 -1.12 22.99 -0.53
CA ASP A 174 -0.59 21.69 -0.99
C ASP A 174 0.43 21.08 -0.01
N GLU A 175 0.31 21.41 1.26
CA GLU A 175 1.13 20.81 2.32
C GLU A 175 0.78 19.32 2.47
N ARG A 176 1.79 18.48 2.55
CA ARG A 176 1.62 17.05 2.79
C ARG A 176 0.86 16.77 4.08
N ARG A 177 -0.14 15.89 3.99
CA ARG A 177 -0.87 15.34 5.13
C ARG A 177 -0.68 13.82 5.28
N LEU A 178 -0.05 13.16 4.30
CA LEU A 178 0.39 11.78 4.48
C LEU A 178 1.59 11.73 5.44
N PRO A 179 1.72 10.65 6.22
CA PRO A 179 2.78 10.50 7.22
C PRO A 179 4.19 10.74 6.67
N PRO A 180 5.06 11.44 7.41
CA PRO A 180 6.39 11.82 6.93
C PRO A 180 7.35 10.65 6.72
N ASN A 181 7.08 9.50 7.34
CA ASN A 181 7.91 8.30 7.23
C ASN A 181 7.34 7.25 6.27
N LEU A 182 6.26 7.58 5.55
CA LEU A 182 5.55 6.63 4.70
C LEU A 182 6.44 6.17 3.52
N ALA A 183 6.89 4.92 3.57
CA ALA A 183 7.71 4.30 2.54
C ALA A 183 6.89 3.57 1.48
N GLN A 184 5.77 2.95 1.86
CA GLN A 184 4.89 2.24 0.94
C GLN A 184 3.46 2.75 1.04
N PHE A 185 2.92 3.20 -0.08
CA PHE A 185 1.57 3.69 -0.21
C PHE A 185 0.85 3.00 -1.35
N SER A 186 -0.29 2.37 -1.05
CA SER A 186 -1.11 1.69 -2.05
C SER A 186 -2.57 2.06 -1.92
N VAL A 187 -3.14 2.57 -3.00
CA VAL A 187 -4.57 2.89 -3.16
C VAL A 187 -5.16 2.23 -4.40
N ARG A 188 -4.51 1.19 -4.90
CA ARG A 188 -4.90 0.49 -6.14
C ARG A 188 -6.40 0.21 -6.22
N GLY A 189 -6.99 0.33 -7.41
CA GLY A 189 -8.39 -0.04 -7.64
C GLY A 189 -9.43 0.87 -6.96
N SER A 190 -9.02 2.02 -6.41
CA SER A 190 -9.93 3.00 -5.81
C SER A 190 -10.40 4.01 -6.87
N SER A 191 -11.34 3.61 -7.74
CA SER A 191 -11.80 4.41 -8.89
C SER A 191 -12.43 5.75 -8.53
N ASN A 192 -12.86 5.94 -7.28
CA ASN A 192 -13.41 7.19 -6.77
C ASN A 192 -12.35 8.12 -6.13
N LEU A 193 -11.09 7.67 -6.05
CA LEU A 193 -9.96 8.50 -5.65
C LEU A 193 -9.41 9.21 -6.88
N SER A 194 -9.39 10.52 -6.86
CA SER A 194 -9.12 11.38 -8.03
C SER A 194 -8.17 12.53 -7.70
N GLY A 195 -8.05 13.49 -8.63
CA GLY A 195 -7.20 14.67 -8.47
C GLY A 195 -5.81 14.47 -9.05
N THR A 196 -4.88 15.32 -8.67
CA THR A 196 -3.50 15.28 -9.12
C THR A 196 -2.61 14.56 -8.11
N VAL A 197 -1.46 14.09 -8.57
CA VAL A 197 -0.40 13.51 -7.73
C VAL A 197 0.78 14.45 -7.74
N LEU A 198 1.26 14.88 -6.57
CA LEU A 198 2.40 15.79 -6.44
C LEU A 198 3.57 15.09 -5.74
N ASN A 199 4.79 15.51 -6.02
CA ASN A 199 5.96 15.03 -5.27
C ASN A 199 5.84 15.33 -3.77
N SER A 200 5.25 16.49 -3.43
CA SER A 200 5.02 16.89 -2.04
C SER A 200 4.02 16.01 -1.28
N ASP A 201 3.23 15.18 -1.96
CA ASP A 201 2.32 14.25 -1.28
C ASP A 201 3.06 13.17 -0.49
N PHE A 202 4.27 12.83 -0.91
CA PHE A 202 4.99 11.67 -0.41
C PHE A 202 6.21 12.05 0.40
N SER A 203 6.62 11.15 1.27
CA SER A 203 7.82 11.31 2.07
C SER A 203 9.09 11.11 1.24
N ASP A 204 10.19 11.68 1.71
CA ASP A 204 11.51 11.42 1.14
C ASP A 204 11.94 9.95 1.25
N ASN A 205 11.24 9.18 2.07
CA ASN A 205 11.45 7.75 2.30
C ASN A 205 10.59 6.86 1.38
N ALA A 206 9.76 7.43 0.51
CA ALA A 206 8.90 6.66 -0.37
C ALA A 206 9.71 5.74 -1.31
N ASN A 207 9.44 4.44 -1.25
CA ASN A 207 10.09 3.44 -2.09
C ASN A 207 9.10 2.66 -2.98
N GLY A 208 7.81 2.71 -2.67
CA GLY A 208 6.76 2.04 -3.45
C GLY A 208 5.46 2.82 -3.47
N LEU A 209 5.06 3.29 -4.66
CA LEU A 209 3.79 3.98 -4.90
C LEU A 209 2.93 3.14 -5.83
N ILE A 210 1.79 2.66 -5.34
CA ILE A 210 0.87 1.77 -6.06
C ILE A 210 -0.48 2.47 -6.19
N LEU A 211 -0.64 3.21 -7.30
CA LEU A 211 -1.74 4.14 -7.57
C LEU A 211 -2.66 3.68 -8.72
N TYR A 212 -2.50 2.45 -9.22
CA TYR A 212 -3.19 2.03 -10.44
C TYR A 212 -4.68 1.80 -10.27
N GLY A 213 -5.43 2.01 -11.36
CA GLY A 213 -6.88 1.78 -11.37
C GLY A 213 -7.66 2.76 -10.49
N CYS A 214 -7.12 3.95 -10.30
CA CYS A 214 -7.77 5.09 -9.68
C CYS A 214 -8.24 6.07 -10.77
N ASN A 215 -8.55 7.31 -10.42
CA ASN A 215 -8.94 8.37 -11.35
C ASN A 215 -8.01 9.59 -11.22
N PHE A 216 -6.72 9.36 -10.98
CA PHE A 216 -5.74 10.43 -10.94
C PHE A 216 -5.54 11.03 -12.33
N SER A 217 -5.31 12.35 -12.38
CA SER A 217 -5.18 13.13 -13.62
C SER A 217 -3.98 14.08 -13.57
N GLY A 218 -3.79 14.84 -14.66
CA GLY A 218 -2.69 15.78 -14.78
C GLY A 218 -1.37 15.08 -15.08
N SER A 219 -0.27 15.59 -14.56
CA SER A 219 1.07 15.09 -14.83
C SER A 219 1.49 14.03 -13.81
N ILE A 220 2.11 12.95 -14.27
CA ILE A 220 2.93 12.10 -13.38
C ILE A 220 4.06 12.97 -12.85
N PRO A 221 4.24 13.09 -11.52
CA PRO A 221 5.27 13.96 -10.96
C PRO A 221 6.68 13.49 -11.31
N SER A 222 7.67 14.32 -11.08
CA SER A 222 9.07 14.01 -11.42
C SER A 222 9.66 12.82 -10.66
N LEU A 223 8.92 12.27 -9.70
CA LEU A 223 9.30 11.13 -8.83
C LEU A 223 10.65 11.37 -8.10
N ARG A 224 10.98 12.65 -7.93
CA ARG A 224 12.18 13.08 -7.24
C ARG A 224 11.85 13.24 -5.76
N PHE A 225 12.22 12.28 -4.95
CA PHE A 225 12.02 12.29 -3.52
C PHE A 225 13.33 12.55 -2.78
N GLY A 226 13.37 13.68 -2.08
CA GLY A 226 14.42 14.03 -1.13
C GLY A 226 15.85 14.17 -1.62
N ASN A 227 16.72 14.56 -0.66
CA ASN A 227 18.17 14.67 -0.84
C ASN A 227 18.92 13.44 -0.32
N THR A 228 18.23 12.41 0.11
CA THR A 228 18.81 11.26 0.79
C THR A 228 18.83 10.03 -0.09
N SER A 229 19.59 9.04 0.30
CA SER A 229 19.84 7.77 -0.37
C SER A 229 18.62 6.87 -0.56
N GLN A 230 17.43 7.27 -0.15
CA GLN A 230 16.22 6.48 -0.32
C GLN A 230 15.49 6.84 -1.63
N ARG A 231 14.89 5.85 -2.26
CA ARG A 231 14.51 5.88 -3.66
C ARG A 231 13.18 5.25 -3.90
N LEU A 232 12.46 5.84 -4.83
CA LEU A 232 11.31 5.17 -5.38
C LEU A 232 11.79 4.00 -6.27
N ALA A 233 11.64 2.78 -5.79
CA ALA A 233 11.94 1.60 -6.58
C ALA A 233 10.77 1.20 -7.49
N LYS A 234 9.51 1.47 -7.05
CA LYS A 234 8.30 1.04 -7.76
C LYS A 234 7.29 2.17 -7.89
N PHE A 235 6.85 2.42 -9.12
CA PHE A 235 5.74 3.32 -9.43
C PHE A 235 4.73 2.61 -10.33
N TYR A 236 3.53 2.37 -9.81
CA TYR A 236 2.42 1.75 -10.54
C TYR A 236 1.30 2.77 -10.71
N GLY A 237 1.37 3.56 -11.78
CA GLY A 237 0.40 4.58 -12.13
C GLY A 237 -0.50 4.22 -13.31
N GLN A 238 -0.56 2.94 -13.71
CA GLN A 238 -1.35 2.49 -14.86
C GLN A 238 -2.85 2.60 -14.61
N ASN A 239 -3.62 2.68 -15.71
CA ASN A 239 -5.09 2.75 -15.70
C ASN A 239 -5.61 3.90 -14.83
N ASN A 240 -5.09 5.10 -15.07
CA ASN A 240 -5.53 6.38 -14.55
C ASN A 240 -5.88 7.33 -15.70
N SER A 241 -5.99 8.62 -15.43
CA SER A 241 -6.25 9.69 -16.41
C SER A 241 -5.07 10.64 -16.53
N PHE A 242 -3.84 10.19 -16.32
CA PHE A 242 -2.65 11.01 -16.49
C PHE A 242 -2.50 11.44 -17.96
N THR A 243 -2.15 12.72 -18.17
CA THR A 243 -2.04 13.35 -19.49
C THR A 243 -0.63 13.80 -19.85
N SER A 244 0.32 13.69 -18.93
CA SER A 244 1.72 14.06 -19.18
C SER A 244 2.65 13.42 -18.14
N ILE A 245 3.95 13.56 -18.37
CA ILE A 245 5.01 13.26 -17.40
C ILE A 245 5.76 14.55 -17.13
N ALA A 246 6.04 14.86 -15.86
CA ALA A 246 6.77 16.06 -15.48
C ALA A 246 8.14 16.14 -16.16
N ASP A 247 8.59 17.38 -16.41
CA ASP A 247 9.90 17.68 -16.97
C ASP A 247 10.69 18.55 -15.96
N PRO A 248 11.89 18.18 -15.53
CA PRO A 248 12.59 16.93 -15.89
C PRO A 248 11.99 15.70 -15.18
N PHE A 249 11.93 14.57 -15.88
CA PHE A 249 11.63 13.27 -15.31
C PHE A 249 12.92 12.63 -14.80
N VAL A 250 12.97 12.21 -13.54
CA VAL A 250 14.18 11.72 -12.89
C VAL A 250 13.93 10.32 -12.33
N VAL A 251 14.71 9.35 -12.77
CA VAL A 251 14.58 7.95 -12.34
C VAL A 251 15.55 7.59 -11.19
N TYR A 252 16.45 8.48 -10.82
CA TYR A 252 17.37 8.31 -9.68
C TYR A 252 17.73 9.67 -9.05
N ALA A 253 18.17 9.66 -7.80
CA ALA A 253 18.62 10.87 -7.13
C ALA A 253 20.06 11.25 -7.57
N PRO A 254 20.28 12.44 -8.17
CA PRO A 254 21.58 12.81 -8.70
C PRO A 254 22.64 13.10 -7.62
N SER A 255 22.25 13.21 -6.36
CA SER A 255 23.15 13.60 -5.26
C SER A 255 24.02 12.48 -4.70
N ASN A 256 23.82 11.23 -5.14
CA ASN A 256 24.66 10.13 -4.70
C ASN A 256 25.17 9.32 -5.90
N PRO A 257 26.42 9.54 -6.34
CA PRO A 257 27.01 8.85 -7.48
C PRO A 257 27.44 7.41 -7.19
N SER A 258 27.13 6.88 -6.01
CA SER A 258 27.48 5.49 -5.65
C SER A 258 26.78 4.50 -6.59
N ALA A 259 27.54 3.56 -7.14
CA ALA A 259 27.06 2.52 -8.04
C ALA A 259 26.01 1.58 -7.38
N THR A 260 25.90 1.62 -6.04
CA THR A 260 24.95 0.81 -5.27
C THR A 260 23.57 1.45 -5.17
N ASP A 261 23.38 2.61 -5.79
CA ASP A 261 22.12 3.31 -5.76
C ASP A 261 21.04 2.64 -6.61
N ILE A 262 19.94 2.24 -5.98
CA ILE A 262 18.75 1.72 -6.64
C ILE A 262 17.98 2.90 -7.22
N GLY A 263 17.65 2.85 -8.49
CA GLY A 263 16.74 3.79 -9.13
C GLY A 263 15.33 3.21 -9.24
N LEU A 264 14.50 3.87 -10.03
CA LEU A 264 13.16 3.39 -10.38
C LEU A 264 13.29 2.14 -11.28
N GLU A 265 13.01 0.97 -10.72
CA GLU A 265 13.19 -0.32 -11.41
C GLU A 265 11.89 -0.86 -11.99
N ASP A 266 10.75 -0.58 -11.36
CA ASP A 266 9.45 -1.04 -11.82
C ASP A 266 8.53 0.16 -12.06
N PHE A 267 8.41 0.55 -13.32
CA PHE A 267 7.66 1.71 -13.77
C PHE A 267 6.54 1.30 -14.71
N ARG A 268 5.30 1.48 -14.28
CA ARG A 268 4.10 1.08 -15.02
C ARG A 268 3.11 2.22 -15.12
N ILE A 269 2.92 2.74 -16.33
CA ILE A 269 2.02 3.87 -16.60
C ILE A 269 1.10 3.63 -17.82
N HIS A 270 1.01 2.41 -18.29
CA HIS A 270 0.10 2.06 -19.38
C HIS A 270 -1.37 2.32 -19.05
N GLY A 271 -2.23 2.46 -20.07
CA GLY A 271 -3.65 2.76 -19.86
C GLY A 271 -3.92 4.16 -19.33
N ASN A 272 -3.08 5.13 -19.69
CA ASN A 272 -3.26 6.56 -19.46
C ASN A 272 -3.38 7.31 -20.80
N ASN A 273 -3.48 8.63 -20.77
CA ASN A 273 -3.54 9.47 -21.96
C ASN A 273 -2.26 10.32 -22.13
N ILE A 274 -1.10 9.66 -22.07
CA ILE A 274 0.21 10.32 -22.08
C ILE A 274 0.72 10.44 -23.51
N PRO A 275 1.18 11.63 -23.95
CA PRO A 275 1.75 11.85 -25.27
C PRO A 275 2.99 11.00 -25.54
N LYS A 276 3.18 10.62 -26.81
CA LYS A 276 4.33 9.85 -27.28
C LYS A 276 5.67 10.48 -26.90
N ASP A 277 5.78 11.80 -27.03
CA ASP A 277 7.03 12.52 -26.73
C ASP A 277 7.39 12.42 -25.24
N ASP A 278 6.40 12.41 -24.34
CA ASP A 278 6.61 12.23 -22.91
C ASP A 278 7.11 10.82 -22.59
N ILE A 279 6.60 9.82 -23.31
CA ILE A 279 7.04 8.42 -23.15
C ILE A 279 8.48 8.25 -23.65
N ILE A 280 8.82 8.87 -24.80
CA ILE A 280 10.20 8.86 -25.31
C ILE A 280 11.15 9.54 -24.32
N ARG A 281 10.74 10.69 -23.75
CA ARG A 281 11.52 11.40 -22.73
C ARG A 281 11.71 10.57 -21.46
N ALA A 282 10.69 9.84 -21.01
CA ALA A 282 10.82 8.93 -19.87
C ALA A 282 11.80 7.78 -20.19
N LEU A 283 11.74 7.19 -21.39
CA LEU A 283 12.67 6.15 -21.81
C LEU A 283 14.13 6.68 -21.84
N LEU A 284 14.34 7.90 -22.32
CA LEU A 284 15.65 8.56 -22.29
C LEU A 284 16.19 8.69 -20.85
N ALA A 285 15.31 9.06 -19.91
CA ALA A 285 15.73 9.16 -18.51
C ALA A 285 16.20 7.80 -17.93
N PHE A 286 15.52 6.70 -18.28
CA PHE A 286 15.98 5.35 -17.93
C PHE A 286 17.30 4.98 -18.61
N TYR A 287 17.43 5.29 -19.91
CA TYR A 287 18.66 5.04 -20.65
C TYR A 287 19.85 5.78 -20.03
N ILE A 288 19.71 7.07 -19.73
CA ILE A 288 20.76 7.85 -19.08
C ILE A 288 21.13 7.22 -17.72
N ALA A 289 20.14 6.95 -16.88
CA ALA A 289 20.38 6.41 -15.55
C ALA A 289 21.11 5.06 -15.56
N TYR A 290 20.63 4.11 -16.34
CA TYR A 290 21.09 2.72 -16.25
C TYR A 290 22.19 2.37 -17.26
N VAL A 291 22.24 3.06 -18.38
CA VAL A 291 23.24 2.78 -19.43
C VAL A 291 24.39 3.76 -19.37
N VAL A 292 24.11 5.07 -19.36
CA VAL A 292 25.16 6.11 -19.36
C VAL A 292 25.81 6.24 -17.99
N ASP A 293 24.99 6.42 -16.94
CA ASP A 293 25.47 6.58 -15.56
C ASP A 293 25.79 5.27 -14.87
N ASN A 294 25.62 4.16 -15.59
CA ASN A 294 25.99 2.82 -15.15
C ASN A 294 25.37 2.37 -13.83
N LYS A 295 24.13 2.78 -13.55
CA LYS A 295 23.37 2.32 -12.37
C LYS A 295 23.01 0.84 -12.52
N THR A 296 22.90 0.13 -11.40
CA THR A 296 22.52 -1.29 -11.40
C THR A 296 21.09 -1.46 -10.89
N THR A 297 20.37 -2.44 -11.46
CA THR A 297 19.11 -2.90 -10.88
C THR A 297 19.39 -3.86 -9.72
N GLN A 298 18.59 -3.82 -8.65
CA GLN A 298 18.67 -4.82 -7.57
C GLN A 298 17.79 -6.04 -7.87
N THR A 299 16.79 -5.86 -8.70
CA THR A 299 15.84 -6.90 -9.13
C THR A 299 15.65 -6.78 -10.63
N SER A 300 15.01 -7.78 -11.24
CA SER A 300 14.56 -7.68 -12.63
C SER A 300 13.66 -6.46 -12.83
N GLY A 301 14.12 -5.50 -13.60
CA GLY A 301 13.39 -4.25 -13.83
C GLY A 301 12.25 -4.43 -14.83
N THR A 302 11.19 -3.63 -14.70
CA THR A 302 10.06 -3.59 -15.61
C THR A 302 9.73 -2.17 -16.01
N ILE A 303 9.72 -1.87 -17.32
CA ILE A 303 9.22 -0.61 -17.86
C ILE A 303 8.00 -0.92 -18.73
N ARG A 304 6.81 -0.42 -18.34
CA ARG A 304 5.58 -0.63 -19.08
C ARG A 304 4.83 0.67 -19.25
N MET A 305 4.91 1.23 -20.46
CA MET A 305 4.33 2.53 -20.82
C MET A 305 3.32 2.45 -21.98
N ASN A 306 3.12 1.29 -22.58
CA ASN A 306 2.19 1.04 -23.67
C ASN A 306 0.73 0.94 -23.20
N GLY A 307 -0.21 0.89 -24.13
CA GLY A 307 -1.58 0.46 -23.90
C GLY A 307 -2.64 1.53 -24.01
N ASN A 308 -3.88 1.11 -23.85
CA ASN A 308 -5.11 1.85 -24.13
C ASN A 308 -5.13 3.25 -23.50
N GLY A 309 -5.30 4.28 -24.33
CA GLY A 309 -5.38 5.66 -23.91
C GLY A 309 -4.07 6.42 -23.95
N ASN A 310 -2.92 5.76 -23.96
CA ASN A 310 -1.68 6.43 -24.36
C ASN A 310 -1.76 6.72 -25.86
N SER A 311 -1.16 7.82 -26.32
CA SER A 311 -1.13 8.20 -27.74
C SER A 311 -0.40 7.17 -28.62
N ILE A 312 0.12 6.13 -28.00
CA ILE A 312 0.70 4.94 -28.63
C ILE A 312 -0.35 3.85 -28.48
N GLY A 313 -1.03 3.49 -29.55
CA GLY A 313 -1.99 2.37 -29.55
C GLY A 313 -1.31 1.05 -29.13
N ASP A 314 -2.10 0.10 -28.66
CA ASP A 314 -1.62 -1.22 -28.21
C ASP A 314 -0.73 -1.95 -29.24
N ASN A 315 -0.82 -1.57 -30.51
CA ASN A 315 -0.08 -2.13 -31.63
C ASN A 315 0.86 -1.12 -32.31
N GLU A 316 0.85 0.15 -31.91
CA GLU A 316 1.82 1.13 -32.37
C GLU A 316 3.04 1.07 -31.46
N LEU A 317 3.96 0.23 -31.84
CA LEU A 317 5.33 0.34 -31.35
C LEU A 317 5.85 1.74 -31.69
N ILE A 318 6.39 2.47 -30.72
CA ILE A 318 7.24 3.61 -31.01
C ILE A 318 8.24 3.11 -32.04
N ASP A 319 8.33 3.79 -33.19
CA ASP A 319 9.29 3.43 -34.22
C ASP A 319 10.65 3.21 -33.59
N SER A 320 11.19 2.00 -33.75
CA SER A 320 12.48 1.63 -33.15
C SER A 320 13.61 2.52 -33.66
N ASN A 321 13.40 3.24 -34.76
CA ASN A 321 14.32 4.22 -35.33
C ASN A 321 14.06 5.66 -34.82
N ALA A 322 13.00 5.91 -34.03
CA ALA A 322 12.80 7.23 -33.45
C ALA A 322 14.01 7.57 -32.57
N SER A 323 14.59 8.74 -32.79
CA SER A 323 15.65 9.29 -31.96
C SER A 323 15.11 9.65 -30.58
N LEU A 324 15.92 9.46 -29.52
CA LEU A 324 15.60 9.95 -28.18
C LEU A 324 15.74 11.47 -28.04
N ASN A 325 15.99 12.18 -29.16
CA ASN A 325 16.09 13.64 -29.23
C ASN A 325 17.07 14.30 -28.22
N ASP A 326 18.09 13.57 -27.79
CA ASP A 326 19.16 14.14 -26.99
C ASP A 326 20.34 14.50 -27.92
N PRO A 327 20.78 15.79 -27.98
CA PRO A 327 21.86 16.20 -28.86
C PRO A 327 23.23 15.60 -28.48
N THR A 328 23.35 14.99 -27.30
CA THR A 328 24.57 14.34 -26.82
C THR A 328 24.60 12.82 -27.08
N PHE A 329 23.43 12.25 -27.40
CA PHE A 329 23.30 10.80 -27.61
C PHE A 329 22.55 10.53 -28.92
N ASP A 330 23.24 10.01 -29.91
CA ASP A 330 22.62 9.52 -31.17
C ASP A 330 22.14 8.08 -30.95
N VAL A 331 21.01 7.94 -30.25
CA VAL A 331 20.46 6.64 -29.83
C VAL A 331 19.00 6.55 -30.25
N SER A 332 18.65 5.49 -30.95
CA SER A 332 17.28 5.14 -31.26
C SER A 332 16.56 4.47 -30.07
N VAL A 333 15.23 4.48 -30.08
CA VAL A 333 14.39 3.76 -29.13
C VAL A 333 14.76 2.27 -29.07
N GLY A 334 15.03 1.64 -30.21
CA GLY A 334 15.39 0.22 -30.30
C GLY A 334 16.72 -0.09 -29.61
N GLU A 335 17.73 0.75 -29.82
CA GLU A 335 19.04 0.64 -29.16
C GLU A 335 18.92 0.86 -27.65
N ALA A 336 18.15 1.87 -27.21
CA ALA A 336 17.91 2.13 -25.80
C ALA A 336 17.23 0.95 -25.11
N LYS A 337 16.20 0.35 -25.72
CA LYS A 337 15.54 -0.86 -25.21
C LYS A 337 16.52 -2.02 -25.07
N THR A 338 17.31 -2.28 -26.11
CA THR A 338 18.31 -3.36 -26.11
C THR A 338 19.35 -3.15 -25.02
N ALA A 339 19.85 -1.93 -24.85
CA ALA A 339 20.81 -1.60 -23.82
C ALA A 339 20.24 -1.76 -22.40
N LEU A 340 18.98 -1.38 -22.18
CA LEU A 340 18.30 -1.53 -20.89
C LEU A 340 18.06 -3.02 -20.55
N VAL A 341 17.74 -3.87 -21.53
CA VAL A 341 17.64 -5.33 -21.31
C VAL A 341 18.99 -5.90 -20.85
N ILE A 342 20.09 -5.50 -21.45
CA ILE A 342 21.44 -5.89 -21.00
C ILE A 342 21.72 -5.47 -19.56
N ARG A 343 21.08 -4.39 -19.07
CA ARG A 343 21.21 -3.87 -17.70
C ARG A 343 20.25 -4.52 -16.71
N GLY A 344 19.47 -5.52 -17.10
CA GLY A 344 18.62 -6.31 -16.23
C GLY A 344 17.14 -5.91 -16.23
N PHE A 345 16.66 -5.16 -17.23
CA PHE A 345 15.22 -4.96 -17.43
C PHE A 345 14.64 -6.13 -18.23
N ASP A 346 13.83 -6.96 -17.59
CA ASP A 346 13.23 -8.15 -18.22
C ASP A 346 12.09 -7.80 -19.18
N THR A 347 11.41 -6.69 -18.94
CA THR A 347 10.22 -6.30 -19.70
C THR A 347 10.24 -4.80 -20.00
N ILE A 348 10.32 -4.45 -21.28
CA ILE A 348 10.19 -3.07 -21.76
C ILE A 348 9.10 -3.02 -22.82
N LEU A 349 7.93 -2.53 -22.44
CA LEU A 349 6.76 -2.33 -23.30
C LEU A 349 6.49 -0.83 -23.43
N LEU A 350 6.60 -0.31 -24.65
CA LEU A 350 6.43 1.13 -24.96
C LEU A 350 5.18 1.36 -25.80
#